data_b478c5ab233957af0360fa238c6cc2e9
#
_entry.id   b478c5ab233957af0360fa238c6cc2e9
#
_cell.length_a   1.000
_cell.length_b   1.000
_cell.length_c   1.000
_cell.angle_alpha   90.00
_cell.angle_beta   90.00
_cell.angle_gamma   90.00
#
_symmetry.space_group_name_H-M   'P 1'
#
loop_
_entity.id
_entity.type
_entity.pdbx_description
1 polymer ?
#
loop_
_entity_poly.entity_id
_entity_poly.type
_entity_poly.pdbx_seq_one_letter_code
_entity_poly.pdbx_strand_id
1 'polypeptide(L)'
;MRERILLFIILSCLGVFLYVFQNYVNTVVGFVILCACMVVYGLYSLAATKYQKRKLKMHPVVVNENFKPFVTIMIPAHNEESVITNTVENILKMDYPNFEVIVIDDRSSDNTASVIKDLEAKHEQVRALIREKDAFPGKSAVLNDALKMAHGEAILVFDADATVEPDFLNKLVPNLEPADVGAVQARKIIRNKDVNFLTRCQNNEYTFDTYLQVSRDAIKGAVELRGNGELIKRQ
;
A
#
# COMPACT_ATOMS: atom_id res chain seq x y z
N MET A 1 21.79 -3.49 11.21
CA MET A 1 22.36 -2.97 12.49
C MET A 1 23.10 -1.65 12.28
N ARG A 2 24.00 -1.56 11.31
CA ARG A 2 24.81 -0.36 11.01
C ARG A 2 23.98 0.89 10.67
N GLU A 3 22.94 0.75 9.86
CA GLU A 3 22.05 1.86 9.49
C GLU A 3 21.20 2.39 10.65
N ARG A 4 20.75 1.50 11.55
CA ARG A 4 20.00 1.93 12.74
C ARG A 4 20.88 2.68 13.74
N ILE A 5 22.14 2.30 13.84
CA ILE A 5 23.14 3.00 14.67
C ILE A 5 23.43 4.37 14.06
N LEU A 6 23.60 4.45 12.73
CA LEU A 6 23.81 5.69 12.02
C LEU A 6 22.61 6.65 12.18
N LEU A 7 21.38 6.13 12.02
CA LEU A 7 20.16 6.91 12.24
C LEU A 7 20.07 7.42 13.68
N PHE A 8 20.40 6.58 14.68
CA PHE A 8 20.41 6.99 16.09
C PHE A 8 21.43 8.10 16.35
N ILE A 9 22.63 8.00 15.79
CA ILE A 9 23.66 9.04 15.88
C ILE A 9 23.18 10.34 15.25
N ILE A 10 22.60 10.27 14.05
CA ILE A 10 22.07 11.47 13.36
C ILE A 10 20.98 12.14 14.18
N LEU A 11 20.02 11.36 14.71
CA LEU A 11 18.93 11.92 15.54
C LEU A 11 19.46 12.49 16.86
N SER A 12 20.46 11.87 17.47
CA SER A 12 21.10 12.40 18.69
C SER A 12 21.86 13.69 18.42
N CYS A 13 22.63 13.76 17.33
CA CYS A 13 23.31 14.99 16.91
C CYS A 13 22.32 16.10 16.58
N LEU A 14 21.20 15.78 15.91
CA LEU A 14 20.13 16.74 15.63
C LEU A 14 19.48 17.23 16.93
N GLY A 15 19.23 16.36 17.90
CA GLY A 15 18.68 16.73 19.21
C GLY A 15 19.61 17.68 19.99
N VAL A 16 20.91 17.37 20.02
CA VAL A 16 21.93 18.25 20.63
C VAL A 16 22.00 19.59 19.90
N PHE A 17 22.02 19.56 18.57
CA PHE A 17 22.01 20.78 17.76
C PHE A 17 20.79 21.64 18.05
N LEU A 18 19.58 21.07 18.08
CA LEU A 18 18.35 21.80 18.38
C LEU A 18 18.33 22.35 19.80
N TYR A 19 18.88 21.64 20.80
CA TYR A 19 19.00 22.10 22.17
C TYR A 19 19.95 23.31 22.27
N VAL A 20 21.11 23.22 21.64
CA VAL A 20 22.08 24.35 21.61
C VAL A 20 21.48 25.52 20.84
N PHE A 21 20.84 25.27 19.71
CA PHE A 21 20.22 26.28 18.88
C PHE A 21 19.09 27.01 19.61
N GLN A 22 18.25 26.31 20.36
CA GLN A 22 17.15 26.88 21.15
C GLN A 22 17.66 27.85 22.26
N ASN A 23 18.85 27.59 22.80
CA ASN A 23 19.44 28.44 23.82
C ASN A 23 20.16 29.66 23.27
N TYR A 24 20.58 29.64 21.99
CA TYR A 24 21.39 30.73 21.39
C TYR A 24 20.67 31.52 20.30
N VAL A 25 19.54 30.99 19.76
CA VAL A 25 18.82 31.64 18.67
C VAL A 25 17.40 31.97 19.09
N ASN A 26 16.95 33.17 18.77
CA ASN A 26 15.57 33.60 19.02
C ASN A 26 14.61 32.60 18.36
N THR A 27 13.63 32.11 19.11
CA THR A 27 12.60 31.13 18.68
C THR A 27 11.93 31.52 17.35
N VAL A 28 11.75 32.83 17.10
CA VAL A 28 11.20 33.35 15.84
C VAL A 28 12.10 33.03 14.65
N VAL A 29 13.41 33.23 14.79
CA VAL A 29 14.38 32.93 13.71
C VAL A 29 14.40 31.45 13.41
N GLY A 30 14.37 30.59 14.45
CA GLY A 30 14.28 29.13 14.28
C GLY A 30 13.02 28.73 13.54
N PHE A 31 11.88 29.29 13.88
CA PHE A 31 10.61 29.04 13.19
C PHE A 31 10.64 29.47 11.72
N VAL A 32 11.17 30.66 11.43
CA VAL A 32 11.32 31.16 10.04
C VAL A 32 12.22 30.23 9.21
N ILE A 33 13.35 29.78 9.78
CA ILE A 33 14.23 28.82 9.09
C ILE A 33 13.50 27.50 8.81
N LEU A 34 12.77 26.97 9.79
CA LEU A 34 11.99 25.75 9.60
C LEU A 34 10.95 25.89 8.46
N CYS A 35 10.20 27.01 8.47
CA CYS A 35 9.23 27.30 7.40
C CYS A 35 9.92 27.42 6.04
N ALA A 36 11.06 28.10 5.96
CA ALA A 36 11.83 28.20 4.72
C ALA A 36 12.30 26.83 4.21
N CYS A 37 12.81 25.97 5.09
CA CYS A 37 13.18 24.58 4.75
C CYS A 37 11.99 23.77 4.21
N MET A 38 10.82 23.90 4.84
CA MET A 38 9.59 23.23 4.37
C MET A 38 9.17 23.71 2.98
N VAL A 39 9.24 25.02 2.72
CA VAL A 39 8.95 25.59 1.40
C VAL A 39 9.93 25.09 0.34
N VAL A 40 11.23 25.13 0.64
CA VAL A 40 12.28 24.61 -0.27
C VAL A 40 12.07 23.13 -0.57
N TYR A 41 11.80 22.32 0.46
CA TYR A 41 11.48 20.89 0.28
C TYR A 41 10.22 20.70 -0.58
N GLY A 42 9.17 21.48 -0.35
CA GLY A 42 7.94 21.44 -1.15
C GLY A 42 8.20 21.79 -2.62
N LEU A 43 8.95 22.85 -2.90
CA LEU A 43 9.32 23.24 -4.27
C LEU A 43 10.19 22.19 -4.94
N TYR A 44 11.16 21.63 -4.23
CA TYR A 44 11.99 20.52 -4.71
C TYR A 44 11.14 19.30 -5.07
N SER A 45 10.22 18.89 -4.19
CA SER A 45 9.29 17.77 -4.42
C SER A 45 8.41 17.99 -5.66
N LEU A 46 7.90 19.21 -5.83
CA LEU A 46 7.13 19.59 -7.03
C LEU A 46 7.97 19.50 -8.31
N ALA A 47 9.21 20.01 -8.27
CA ALA A 47 10.13 19.94 -9.41
C ALA A 47 10.48 18.49 -9.77
N ALA A 48 10.80 17.66 -8.76
CA ALA A 48 11.10 16.23 -8.93
C ALA A 48 9.94 15.47 -9.56
N THR A 49 8.72 15.71 -9.08
CA THR A 49 7.51 15.06 -9.64
C THR A 49 7.27 15.49 -11.10
N LYS A 50 7.42 16.78 -11.41
CA LYS A 50 7.30 17.27 -12.80
C LYS A 50 8.37 16.67 -13.70
N TYR A 51 9.59 16.57 -13.23
CA TYR A 51 10.71 15.95 -13.95
C TYR A 51 10.41 14.48 -14.24
N GLN A 52 9.98 13.70 -13.23
CA GLN A 52 9.64 12.28 -13.38
C GLN A 52 8.50 12.08 -14.38
N LYS A 53 7.43 12.88 -14.28
CA LYS A 53 6.32 12.83 -15.25
C LYS A 53 6.77 13.11 -16.68
N ARG A 54 7.67 14.09 -16.87
CA ARG A 54 8.25 14.38 -18.19
C ARG A 54 9.11 13.23 -18.69
N LYS A 55 9.96 12.67 -17.82
CA LYS A 55 10.82 11.53 -18.14
C LYS A 55 10.01 10.32 -18.57
N LEU A 56 8.95 9.96 -17.82
CA LEU A 56 8.04 8.86 -18.16
C LEU A 56 7.29 9.09 -19.47
N LYS A 57 6.94 10.34 -19.78
CA LYS A 57 6.32 10.70 -21.07
C LYS A 57 7.29 10.57 -22.24
N MET A 58 8.56 10.94 -22.06
CA MET A 58 9.59 10.84 -23.10
C MET A 58 10.15 9.42 -23.27
N HIS A 59 10.20 8.68 -22.17
CA HIS A 59 10.68 7.31 -22.10
C HIS A 59 9.64 6.47 -21.36
N PRO A 60 8.54 6.09 -22.04
CA PRO A 60 7.53 5.24 -21.41
C PRO A 60 8.19 3.93 -20.99
N VAL A 61 7.81 3.45 -19.81
CA VAL A 61 8.23 2.13 -19.36
C VAL A 61 7.70 1.12 -20.36
N VAL A 62 8.59 0.35 -20.96
CA VAL A 62 8.19 -0.77 -21.84
C VAL A 62 7.61 -1.84 -20.92
N VAL A 63 6.31 -1.99 -20.99
CA VAL A 63 5.58 -2.99 -20.20
C VAL A 63 5.69 -4.34 -20.93
N ASN A 64 6.19 -5.35 -20.25
CA ASN A 64 6.18 -6.72 -20.75
C ASN A 64 4.82 -7.37 -20.42
N GLU A 65 3.91 -7.37 -21.38
CA GLU A 65 2.59 -7.97 -21.24
C GLU A 65 2.61 -9.49 -21.01
N ASN A 66 3.74 -10.14 -21.32
CA ASN A 66 3.95 -11.56 -21.10
C ASN A 66 4.42 -11.89 -19.67
N PHE A 67 4.82 -10.90 -18.88
CA PHE A 67 5.16 -11.10 -17.48
C PHE A 67 3.88 -11.26 -16.67
N LYS A 68 3.47 -12.52 -16.47
CA LYS A 68 2.22 -12.89 -15.77
C LYS A 68 2.49 -13.96 -14.70
N PRO A 69 3.25 -13.62 -13.63
CA PRO A 69 3.49 -14.51 -12.50
C PRO A 69 2.18 -14.91 -11.83
N PHE A 70 2.18 -16.02 -11.12
CA PHE A 70 1.04 -16.41 -10.30
C PHE A 70 0.93 -15.46 -9.08
N VAL A 71 -0.26 -14.87 -8.86
CA VAL A 71 -0.50 -13.89 -7.79
C VAL A 71 -1.41 -14.50 -6.73
N THR A 72 -0.98 -14.46 -5.46
CA THR A 72 -1.89 -14.72 -4.35
C THR A 72 -2.43 -13.40 -3.82
N ILE A 73 -3.75 -13.25 -3.82
CA ILE A 73 -4.47 -12.11 -3.26
C ILE A 73 -4.92 -12.46 -1.86
N MET A 74 -4.52 -11.67 -0.86
CA MET A 74 -4.87 -11.86 0.54
C MET A 74 -5.85 -10.79 1.01
N ILE A 75 -6.96 -11.22 1.60
CA ILE A 75 -8.04 -10.34 2.09
C ILE A 75 -8.32 -10.67 3.55
N PRO A 76 -7.67 -9.98 4.52
CA PRO A 76 -8.03 -10.11 5.92
C PRO A 76 -9.38 -9.46 6.19
N ALA A 77 -10.25 -10.16 6.92
CA ALA A 77 -11.59 -9.73 7.29
C ALA A 77 -11.83 -9.91 8.79
N HIS A 78 -12.50 -8.94 9.42
CA HIS A 78 -12.96 -9.03 10.81
C HIS A 78 -14.29 -8.31 10.95
N ASN A 79 -15.38 -9.07 11.12
CA ASN A 79 -16.76 -8.58 11.15
C ASN A 79 -17.15 -7.83 9.85
N GLU A 80 -16.92 -8.47 8.71
CA GLU A 80 -17.12 -7.87 7.37
C GLU A 80 -18.19 -8.64 6.56
N GLU A 81 -19.13 -9.32 7.23
CA GLU A 81 -20.19 -10.14 6.58
C GLU A 81 -20.96 -9.38 5.49
N SER A 82 -21.13 -8.05 5.67
CA SER A 82 -21.93 -7.21 4.79
C SER A 82 -21.22 -6.83 3.47
N VAL A 83 -19.90 -6.89 3.41
CA VAL A 83 -19.11 -6.38 2.27
C VAL A 83 -18.24 -7.43 1.59
N ILE A 84 -17.79 -8.45 2.32
CA ILE A 84 -16.78 -9.40 1.86
C ILE A 84 -17.18 -10.14 0.57
N THR A 85 -18.46 -10.51 0.44
CA THR A 85 -18.97 -11.16 -0.77
C THR A 85 -18.79 -10.27 -2.00
N ASN A 86 -19.19 -9.01 -1.91
CA ASN A 86 -19.07 -8.06 -3.01
C ASN A 86 -17.62 -7.82 -3.40
N THR A 87 -16.71 -7.76 -2.44
CA THR A 87 -15.28 -7.57 -2.66
C THR A 87 -14.67 -8.77 -3.39
N VAL A 88 -14.92 -9.99 -2.93
CA VAL A 88 -14.42 -11.21 -3.56
C VAL A 88 -14.98 -11.38 -4.98
N GLU A 89 -16.28 -11.20 -5.17
CA GLU A 89 -16.94 -11.29 -6.49
C GLU A 89 -16.43 -10.18 -7.47
N ASN A 90 -16.04 -9.01 -6.95
CA ASN A 90 -15.42 -7.98 -7.77
C ASN A 90 -13.99 -8.39 -8.19
N ILE A 91 -13.20 -8.92 -7.27
CA ILE A 91 -11.82 -9.37 -7.51
C ILE A 91 -11.79 -10.52 -8.51
N LEU A 92 -12.73 -11.47 -8.41
CA LEU A 92 -12.85 -12.60 -9.34
C LEU A 92 -13.18 -12.19 -10.79
N LYS A 93 -13.67 -10.96 -11.01
CA LYS A 93 -13.91 -10.41 -12.36
C LYS A 93 -12.66 -9.80 -13.00
N MET A 94 -11.50 -9.86 -12.33
CA MET A 94 -10.28 -9.35 -12.94
C MET A 94 -9.87 -10.18 -14.16
N ASP A 95 -9.47 -9.47 -15.20
CA ASP A 95 -9.01 -10.04 -16.47
C ASP A 95 -7.51 -10.42 -16.39
N TYR A 96 -7.19 -11.33 -15.45
CA TYR A 96 -5.83 -11.83 -15.23
C TYR A 96 -5.87 -13.37 -15.06
N PRO A 97 -5.06 -14.13 -15.82
CA PRO A 97 -5.25 -15.59 -15.91
C PRO A 97 -4.75 -16.37 -14.68
N ASN A 98 -3.78 -15.83 -13.94
CA ASN A 98 -2.98 -16.60 -12.98
C ASN A 98 -3.06 -16.01 -11.58
N PHE A 99 -4.17 -16.22 -10.85
CA PHE A 99 -4.29 -15.79 -9.46
C PHE A 99 -5.16 -16.71 -8.61
N GLU A 100 -4.94 -16.68 -7.31
CA GLU A 100 -5.80 -17.22 -6.26
C GLU A 100 -6.17 -16.12 -5.25
N VAL A 101 -7.25 -16.32 -4.53
CA VAL A 101 -7.72 -15.42 -3.47
C VAL A 101 -7.77 -16.18 -2.16
N ILE A 102 -7.01 -15.75 -1.17
CA ILE A 102 -7.09 -16.24 0.22
C ILE A 102 -7.87 -15.22 1.03
N VAL A 103 -9.05 -15.57 1.48
CA VAL A 103 -9.88 -14.77 2.37
C VAL A 103 -9.69 -15.25 3.79
N ILE A 104 -9.30 -14.35 4.69
CA ILE A 104 -8.90 -14.71 6.04
C ILE A 104 -9.87 -14.12 7.05
N ASP A 105 -10.57 -14.97 7.79
CA ASP A 105 -11.36 -14.55 8.95
C ASP A 105 -10.46 -14.38 10.17
N ASP A 106 -10.33 -13.15 10.67
CA ASP A 106 -9.60 -12.87 11.91
C ASP A 106 -10.55 -12.88 13.11
N ARG A 107 -11.07 -14.06 13.47
CA ARG A 107 -11.85 -14.27 14.71
C ARG A 107 -13.13 -13.42 14.77
N SER A 108 -13.85 -13.31 13.67
CA SER A 108 -15.11 -12.58 13.61
C SER A 108 -16.15 -13.12 14.58
N SER A 109 -17.01 -12.26 15.06
CA SER A 109 -18.14 -12.57 15.93
C SER A 109 -19.49 -12.60 15.20
N ASP A 110 -19.51 -12.13 13.95
CA ASP A 110 -20.65 -12.17 13.01
C ASP A 110 -20.58 -13.40 12.09
N ASN A 111 -21.33 -13.40 10.96
CA ASN A 111 -21.35 -14.51 10.03
C ASN A 111 -20.20 -14.48 9.01
N THR A 112 -19.19 -13.63 9.16
CA THR A 112 -18.06 -13.50 8.19
C THR A 112 -17.42 -14.85 7.89
N ALA A 113 -17.11 -15.67 8.90
CA ALA A 113 -16.50 -16.99 8.72
C ALA A 113 -17.37 -17.95 7.87
N SER A 114 -18.70 -17.92 8.03
CA SER A 114 -19.63 -18.72 7.23
C SER A 114 -19.65 -18.25 5.78
N VAL A 115 -19.73 -16.94 5.57
CA VAL A 115 -19.74 -16.32 4.22
C VAL A 115 -18.45 -16.66 3.46
N ILE A 116 -17.30 -16.64 4.13
CA ILE A 116 -16.01 -16.99 3.49
C ILE A 116 -15.97 -18.47 3.06
N LYS A 117 -16.49 -19.39 3.88
CA LYS A 117 -16.59 -20.82 3.52
C LYS A 117 -17.54 -21.05 2.34
N ASP A 118 -18.65 -20.31 2.28
CA ASP A 118 -19.58 -20.40 1.15
C ASP A 118 -18.93 -19.87 -0.15
N LEU A 119 -18.10 -18.84 -0.07
CA LEU A 119 -17.33 -18.34 -1.21
C LEU A 119 -16.27 -19.35 -1.68
N GLU A 120 -15.57 -20.02 -0.78
CA GLU A 120 -14.64 -21.11 -1.12
C GLU A 120 -15.36 -22.28 -1.81
N ALA A 121 -16.53 -22.69 -1.31
CA ALA A 121 -17.31 -23.77 -1.91
C ALA A 121 -17.83 -23.42 -3.32
N LYS A 122 -18.04 -22.15 -3.60
CA LYS A 122 -18.61 -21.63 -4.85
C LYS A 122 -17.55 -21.36 -5.93
N HIS A 123 -16.33 -21.03 -5.54
CA HIS A 123 -15.28 -20.56 -6.45
C HIS A 123 -13.95 -21.30 -6.22
N GLU A 124 -13.50 -22.06 -7.21
CA GLU A 124 -12.23 -22.83 -7.14
C GLU A 124 -10.99 -21.97 -6.88
N GLN A 125 -11.01 -20.69 -7.26
CA GLN A 125 -9.92 -19.74 -7.05
C GLN A 125 -9.87 -19.17 -5.62
N VAL A 126 -10.92 -19.40 -4.81
CA VAL A 126 -11.05 -18.86 -3.44
C VAL A 126 -10.67 -19.92 -2.43
N ARG A 127 -9.88 -19.53 -1.46
CA ARG A 127 -9.47 -20.37 -0.31
C ARG A 127 -9.79 -19.64 0.99
N ALA A 128 -10.37 -20.35 1.93
CA ALA A 128 -10.75 -19.83 3.25
C ALA A 128 -9.67 -20.14 4.29
N LEU A 129 -9.28 -19.15 5.07
CA LEU A 129 -8.50 -19.35 6.29
C LEU A 129 -9.29 -18.79 7.48
N ILE A 130 -9.84 -19.69 8.28
CA ILE A 130 -10.57 -19.30 9.50
C ILE A 130 -9.61 -19.46 10.69
N ARG A 131 -9.25 -18.34 11.31
CA ARG A 131 -8.32 -18.33 12.44
C ARG A 131 -9.01 -18.69 13.74
N GLU A 132 -8.30 -19.44 14.59
CA GLU A 132 -8.78 -19.81 15.92
C GLU A 132 -8.96 -18.56 16.82
N LYS A 133 -9.88 -18.65 17.79
CA LYS A 133 -10.22 -17.50 18.67
C LYS A 133 -9.05 -17.02 19.53
N ASP A 134 -8.13 -17.89 19.87
CA ASP A 134 -6.90 -17.63 20.64
C ASP A 134 -5.70 -17.22 19.79
N ALA A 135 -5.84 -17.20 18.44
CA ALA A 135 -4.79 -16.79 17.53
C ALA A 135 -4.30 -15.37 17.83
N PHE A 136 -2.99 -15.13 17.64
CA PHE A 136 -2.39 -13.83 17.91
C PHE A 136 -3.04 -12.72 17.07
N PRO A 137 -3.49 -11.62 17.69
CA PRO A 137 -4.25 -10.57 17.00
C PRO A 137 -3.38 -9.71 16.09
N GLY A 138 -4.05 -9.06 15.11
CA GLY A 138 -3.48 -8.00 14.29
C GLY A 138 -3.22 -8.41 12.85
N LYS A 139 -3.36 -7.43 11.96
CA LYS A 139 -3.28 -7.60 10.48
C LYS A 139 -2.00 -8.32 10.04
N SER A 140 -0.86 -8.01 10.65
CA SER A 140 0.41 -8.66 10.31
C SER A 140 0.42 -10.15 10.63
N ALA A 141 -0.17 -10.56 11.77
CA ALA A 141 -0.27 -11.98 12.15
C ALA A 141 -1.20 -12.72 11.18
N VAL A 142 -2.34 -12.12 10.83
CA VAL A 142 -3.30 -12.63 9.84
C VAL A 142 -2.62 -12.89 8.50
N LEU A 143 -1.89 -11.91 7.97
CA LEU A 143 -1.18 -12.03 6.70
C LEU A 143 -0.04 -13.06 6.75
N ASN A 144 0.68 -13.17 7.88
CA ASN A 144 1.71 -14.20 8.05
C ASN A 144 1.14 -15.61 8.04
N ASP A 145 -0.06 -15.82 8.61
CA ASP A 145 -0.72 -17.12 8.55
C ASP A 145 -1.18 -17.44 7.13
N ALA A 146 -1.76 -16.48 6.43
CA ALA A 146 -2.16 -16.64 5.03
C ALA A 146 -0.95 -16.90 4.10
N LEU A 147 0.19 -16.27 4.38
CA LEU A 147 1.42 -16.45 3.58
C LEU A 147 1.90 -17.91 3.54
N LYS A 148 1.64 -18.69 4.59
CA LYS A 148 1.97 -20.13 4.64
C LYS A 148 1.17 -20.96 3.65
N MET A 149 -0.01 -20.47 3.26
CA MET A 149 -0.92 -21.12 2.30
C MET A 149 -0.74 -20.60 0.87
N ALA A 150 -0.06 -19.45 0.71
CA ALA A 150 0.08 -18.80 -0.58
C ALA A 150 0.95 -19.58 -1.55
N HIS A 151 0.55 -19.67 -2.82
CA HIS A 151 1.30 -20.30 -3.89
C HIS A 151 1.92 -19.26 -4.85
N GLY A 152 1.46 -18.00 -4.80
CA GLY A 152 1.87 -16.95 -5.71
C GLY A 152 3.36 -16.60 -5.61
N GLU A 153 3.94 -16.26 -6.74
CA GLU A 153 5.26 -15.62 -6.87
C GLU A 153 5.21 -14.14 -6.45
N ALA A 154 4.01 -13.58 -6.45
CA ALA A 154 3.72 -12.26 -5.94
C ALA A 154 2.50 -12.29 -5.00
N ILE A 155 2.55 -11.47 -3.96
CA ILE A 155 1.49 -11.35 -2.95
C ILE A 155 0.85 -9.97 -3.09
N LEU A 156 -0.47 -9.95 -3.26
CA LEU A 156 -1.27 -8.73 -3.29
C LEU A 156 -2.18 -8.69 -2.06
N VAL A 157 -2.17 -7.58 -1.34
CA VAL A 157 -3.03 -7.40 -0.15
C VAL A 157 -4.14 -6.40 -0.45
N PHE A 158 -5.38 -6.77 -0.14
CA PHE A 158 -6.54 -5.88 -0.17
C PHE A 158 -7.22 -5.81 1.19
N ASP A 159 -7.87 -4.69 1.45
CA ASP A 159 -8.83 -4.57 2.55
C ASP A 159 -10.17 -5.23 2.14
N ALA A 160 -10.99 -5.64 3.12
CA ALA A 160 -12.24 -6.38 2.89
C ALA A 160 -13.34 -5.57 2.16
N ASP A 161 -13.16 -4.26 2.02
CA ASP A 161 -14.04 -3.33 1.31
C ASP A 161 -13.46 -2.81 -0.01
N ALA A 162 -12.37 -3.40 -0.50
CA ALA A 162 -11.70 -2.98 -1.72
C ALA A 162 -12.57 -3.21 -2.97
N THR A 163 -12.44 -2.32 -3.94
CA THR A 163 -13.03 -2.48 -5.28
C THR A 163 -11.96 -2.15 -6.32
N VAL A 164 -11.85 -2.99 -7.34
CA VAL A 164 -10.84 -2.84 -8.40
C VAL A 164 -11.49 -2.92 -9.78
N GLU A 165 -10.81 -2.32 -10.77
CA GLU A 165 -11.17 -2.43 -12.17
C GLU A 165 -10.72 -3.79 -12.72
N PRO A 166 -11.39 -4.34 -13.76
CA PRO A 166 -11.05 -5.65 -14.32
C PRO A 166 -9.59 -5.77 -14.78
N ASP A 167 -9.00 -4.71 -15.29
CA ASP A 167 -7.62 -4.67 -15.80
C ASP A 167 -6.56 -4.34 -14.73
N PHE A 168 -6.94 -4.34 -13.45
CA PHE A 168 -6.09 -3.91 -12.33
C PHE A 168 -4.74 -4.65 -12.29
N LEU A 169 -4.76 -5.99 -12.29
CA LEU A 169 -3.54 -6.79 -12.26
C LEU A 169 -2.71 -6.63 -13.55
N ASN A 170 -3.34 -6.52 -14.70
CA ASN A 170 -2.65 -6.27 -15.96
C ASN A 170 -1.88 -4.95 -15.98
N LYS A 171 -2.33 -3.95 -15.22
CA LYS A 171 -1.65 -2.66 -15.06
C LYS A 171 -0.60 -2.67 -13.95
N LEU A 172 -0.82 -3.43 -12.88
CA LEU A 172 0.03 -3.41 -11.69
C LEU A 172 1.24 -4.35 -11.82
N VAL A 173 1.01 -5.60 -12.21
CA VAL A 173 1.99 -6.68 -12.21
C VAL A 173 3.24 -6.38 -13.05
N PRO A 174 3.14 -5.81 -14.25
CA PRO A 174 4.32 -5.55 -15.07
C PRO A 174 5.35 -4.61 -14.41
N ASN A 175 4.90 -3.75 -13.48
CA ASN A 175 5.81 -2.88 -12.75
C ASN A 175 6.67 -3.64 -11.71
N LEU A 176 6.34 -4.90 -11.42
CA LEU A 176 7.12 -5.76 -10.52
C LEU A 176 8.24 -6.53 -11.24
N GLU A 177 8.26 -6.55 -12.59
CA GLU A 177 9.22 -7.32 -13.39
C GLU A 177 10.69 -6.93 -13.13
N PRO A 178 11.07 -5.62 -13.07
CA PRO A 178 12.46 -5.24 -12.88
C PRO A 178 13.06 -5.90 -11.63
N ALA A 179 14.31 -6.36 -11.76
CA ALA A 179 14.97 -7.13 -10.68
C ALA A 179 15.20 -6.31 -9.40
N ASP A 180 15.31 -5.01 -9.52
CA ASP A 180 15.50 -4.07 -8.41
C ASP A 180 14.17 -3.60 -7.78
N VAL A 181 13.01 -4.03 -8.32
CA VAL A 181 11.69 -3.75 -7.75
C VAL A 181 11.24 -4.91 -6.88
N GLY A 182 11.11 -4.68 -5.58
CA GLY A 182 10.60 -5.66 -4.62
C GLY A 182 9.12 -5.55 -4.33
N ALA A 183 8.53 -4.35 -4.52
CA ALA A 183 7.11 -4.11 -4.28
C ALA A 183 6.58 -2.96 -5.15
N VAL A 184 5.28 -2.98 -5.42
CA VAL A 184 4.53 -1.95 -6.15
C VAL A 184 3.29 -1.57 -5.37
N GLN A 185 3.03 -0.28 -5.22
CA GLN A 185 1.84 0.23 -4.53
C GLN A 185 0.84 0.79 -5.53
N ALA A 186 -0.38 0.27 -5.51
CA ALA A 186 -1.48 0.84 -6.28
C ALA A 186 -1.96 2.17 -5.68
N ARG A 187 -2.42 3.06 -6.55
CA ARG A 187 -3.02 4.32 -6.11
C ARG A 187 -4.44 4.08 -5.58
N LYS A 188 -4.69 4.50 -4.35
CA LYS A 188 -6.03 4.49 -3.75
C LYS A 188 -6.85 5.69 -4.25
N ILE A 189 -8.10 5.45 -4.64
CA ILE A 189 -9.04 6.48 -5.10
C ILE A 189 -10.29 6.41 -4.23
N ILE A 190 -10.77 7.55 -3.75
CA ILE A 190 -12.02 7.63 -2.99
C ILE A 190 -13.20 7.63 -3.96
N ARG A 191 -13.99 6.55 -3.95
CA ARG A 191 -15.11 6.36 -4.86
C ARG A 191 -16.26 7.36 -4.62
N ASN A 192 -16.55 7.65 -3.36
CA ASN A 192 -17.65 8.53 -2.93
C ASN A 192 -17.19 9.98 -2.65
N LYS A 193 -16.13 10.45 -3.32
CA LYS A 193 -15.50 11.77 -3.08
C LYS A 193 -16.45 12.96 -3.15
N ASP A 194 -17.53 12.86 -3.93
CA ASP A 194 -18.44 13.97 -4.21
C ASP A 194 -19.69 13.98 -3.31
N VAL A 195 -19.81 13.05 -2.35
CA VAL A 195 -21.00 12.90 -1.48
C VAL A 195 -21.13 14.06 -0.50
N ASN A 196 -20.03 14.47 0.15
CA ASN A 196 -20.05 15.55 1.13
C ASN A 196 -18.68 16.22 1.30
N PHE A 197 -18.60 17.22 2.18
CA PHE A 197 -17.34 17.94 2.46
C PHE A 197 -16.26 17.01 3.01
N LEU A 198 -16.60 16.11 3.92
CA LEU A 198 -15.63 15.20 4.55
C LEU A 198 -15.00 14.24 3.52
N THR A 199 -15.80 13.65 2.64
CA THR A 199 -15.31 12.76 1.59
C THR A 199 -14.42 13.49 0.57
N ARG A 200 -14.69 14.78 0.31
CA ARG A 200 -13.81 15.63 -0.50
C ARG A 200 -12.48 15.91 0.19
N CYS A 201 -12.50 16.21 1.49
CA CYS A 201 -11.27 16.37 2.28
C CYS A 201 -10.43 15.10 2.27
N GLN A 202 -11.05 13.95 2.48
CA GLN A 202 -10.39 12.65 2.43
C GLN A 202 -9.78 12.37 1.04
N ASN A 203 -10.49 12.67 -0.04
CA ASN A 203 -9.94 12.53 -1.39
C ASN A 203 -8.74 13.45 -1.64
N ASN A 204 -8.77 14.67 -1.11
CA ASN A 204 -7.65 15.60 -1.23
C ASN A 204 -6.42 15.10 -0.45
N GLU A 205 -6.63 14.54 0.74
CA GLU A 205 -5.59 13.90 1.55
C GLU A 205 -4.91 12.75 0.77
N TYR A 206 -5.68 11.81 0.24
CA TYR A 206 -5.13 10.70 -0.57
C TYR A 206 -4.44 11.18 -1.86
N THR A 207 -4.96 12.24 -2.48
CA THR A 207 -4.33 12.83 -3.67
C THR A 207 -2.99 13.47 -3.32
N PHE A 208 -2.93 14.21 -2.22
CA PHE A 208 -1.70 14.83 -1.73
C PHE A 208 -0.67 13.79 -1.32
N ASP A 209 -1.11 12.76 -0.59
CA ASP A 209 -0.26 11.64 -0.22
C ASP A 209 0.34 10.93 -1.44
N THR A 210 -0.49 10.59 -2.43
CA THR A 210 0.00 10.00 -3.69
C THR A 210 1.06 10.90 -4.34
N TYR A 211 0.87 12.22 -4.29
CA TYR A 211 1.82 13.17 -4.84
C TYR A 211 3.16 13.13 -4.11
N LEU A 212 3.14 13.04 -2.78
CA LEU A 212 4.34 12.90 -1.95
C LEU A 212 5.07 11.57 -2.24
N GLN A 213 4.34 10.46 -2.36
CA GLN A 213 4.94 9.15 -2.65
C GLN A 213 5.63 9.15 -4.03
N VAL A 214 4.96 9.66 -5.07
CA VAL A 214 5.56 9.80 -6.41
C VAL A 214 6.77 10.74 -6.40
N SER A 215 6.74 11.78 -5.58
CA SER A 215 7.87 12.70 -5.41
C SER A 215 9.08 12.01 -4.76
N ARG A 216 8.85 11.23 -3.70
CA ARG A 216 9.89 10.45 -3.00
C ARG A 216 10.50 9.40 -3.93
N ASP A 217 9.67 8.67 -4.66
CA ASP A 217 10.13 7.70 -5.65
C ASP A 217 10.99 8.36 -6.74
N ALA A 218 10.58 9.53 -7.25
CA ALA A 218 11.32 10.28 -8.26
C ALA A 218 12.76 10.64 -7.87
N ILE A 219 13.01 10.79 -6.57
CA ILE A 219 14.35 11.07 -6.00
C ILE A 219 15.03 9.84 -5.40
N LYS A 220 14.48 8.64 -5.67
CA LYS A 220 14.93 7.36 -5.08
C LYS A 220 14.93 7.37 -3.55
N GLY A 221 13.99 8.11 -2.95
CA GLY A 221 13.74 8.14 -1.51
C GLY A 221 12.90 6.97 -1.05
N ALA A 222 12.71 6.87 0.28
CA ALA A 222 11.83 5.86 0.86
C ALA A 222 10.35 6.13 0.51
N VAL A 223 9.70 5.13 -0.07
CA VAL A 223 8.26 5.12 -0.37
C VAL A 223 7.56 4.19 0.61
N GLU A 224 6.39 4.57 1.08
CA GLU A 224 5.62 3.77 2.01
C GLU A 224 4.68 2.81 1.27
N LEU A 225 4.60 1.56 1.74
CA LEU A 225 3.56 0.62 1.38
C LEU A 225 2.37 0.80 2.34
N ARG A 226 1.16 0.83 1.79
CA ARG A 226 -0.05 1.28 2.51
C ARG A 226 -1.03 0.16 2.86
N GLY A 227 -0.62 -1.10 2.74
CA GLY A 227 -1.39 -2.27 3.17
C GLY A 227 -2.65 -2.59 2.37
N ASN A 228 -3.08 -1.71 1.44
CA ASN A 228 -4.20 -1.96 0.54
C ASN A 228 -3.77 -1.65 -0.90
N GLY A 229 -3.83 -2.67 -1.78
CA GLY A 229 -3.31 -2.57 -3.14
C GLY A 229 -1.78 -2.59 -3.21
N GLU A 230 -1.11 -3.22 -2.24
CA GLU A 230 0.33 -3.46 -2.28
C GLU A 230 0.62 -4.84 -2.88
N LEU A 231 1.44 -4.87 -3.93
CA LEU A 231 1.93 -6.07 -4.60
C LEU A 231 3.40 -6.25 -4.25
N ILE A 232 3.75 -7.37 -3.64
CA ILE A 232 5.09 -7.68 -3.13
C ILE A 232 5.63 -8.91 -3.84
N LYS A 233 6.87 -8.86 -4.31
CA LYS A 233 7.56 -10.04 -4.85
C LYS A 233 7.88 -11.03 -3.72
N ARG A 234 7.43 -12.27 -3.86
CA ARG A 234 7.79 -13.34 -2.93
C ARG A 234 9.19 -13.85 -3.29
N GLN A 235 10.06 -13.92 -2.29
CA GLN A 235 11.39 -14.48 -2.42
C GLN A 235 11.40 -15.96 -2.03
#